data_d43fa53d7b4eaae80fb33a4425862c17
#
_entry.id   d43fa53d7b4eaae80fb33a4425862c17
#
_cell.length_a   1.000
_cell.length_b   1.000
_cell.length_c   1.000
_cell.angle_alpha   90.00
_cell.angle_beta   90.00
_cell.angle_gamma   90.00
#
_symmetry.space_group_name_H-M   'P 1'
#
loop_
_entity.id
_entity.type
_entity.pdbx_description
1 polymer ?
#
loop_
_entity_poly.entity_id
_entity_poly.type
_entity_poly.pdbx_seq_one_letter_code
_entity_poly.pdbx_strand_id
1 'polypeptide(L)'
;MGLKKRMDHIHCHKATVGLSGGLDSTLALLVIARAFDLSGADRKDIHCITMPCFGTTDRTYQNACKLSQCLGATLSEINIKEAVNVHFRDIAHDPSVHDVTYENSQARERTQILMDSANQDGSILVGTGDLSELALGWATYNGDHMSMYGVNASVPKTLVRHLVRYYADTCKDEKLTEVLLDILDLSLIHI
;
A
#
# COMPACT_ATOMS: atom_id res chain seq x y z
N MET A 1 16.41 -1.33 -7.54
CA MET A 1 17.06 -2.38 -8.40
C MET A 1 16.42 -3.75 -8.23
N GLY A 2 16.11 -4.22 -7.02
CA GLY A 2 15.54 -5.56 -6.78
C GLY A 2 14.21 -5.80 -7.48
N LEU A 3 13.23 -4.91 -7.29
CA LEU A 3 11.91 -5.01 -7.94
C LEU A 3 12.04 -5.05 -9.47
N LYS A 4 12.85 -4.13 -10.07
CA LYS A 4 13.10 -4.14 -11.51
C LYS A 4 13.63 -5.50 -11.99
N LYS A 5 14.67 -6.04 -11.31
CA LYS A 5 15.22 -7.36 -11.68
C LYS A 5 14.18 -8.48 -11.59
N ARG A 6 13.32 -8.43 -10.57
CA ARG A 6 12.25 -9.41 -10.41
C ARG A 6 11.24 -9.31 -11.56
N MET A 7 10.79 -8.10 -11.89
CA MET A 7 9.86 -7.85 -12.99
C MET A 7 10.46 -8.28 -14.34
N ASP A 8 11.71 -7.93 -14.62
CA ASP A 8 12.42 -8.36 -15.83
C ASP A 8 12.49 -9.90 -15.94
N HIS A 9 12.80 -10.57 -14.82
CA HIS A 9 12.93 -12.04 -14.77
C HIS A 9 11.60 -12.77 -15.05
N ILE A 10 10.50 -12.23 -14.55
CA ILE A 10 9.16 -12.84 -14.75
C ILE A 10 8.43 -12.26 -15.98
N HIS A 11 9.09 -11.40 -16.76
CA HIS A 11 8.52 -10.72 -17.93
C HIS A 11 7.22 -9.96 -17.61
N CYS A 12 7.12 -9.38 -16.42
CA CYS A 12 5.96 -8.62 -15.97
C CYS A 12 6.24 -7.12 -16.07
N HIS A 13 5.35 -6.38 -16.71
CA HIS A 13 5.49 -4.93 -16.95
C HIS A 13 4.47 -4.09 -16.18
N LYS A 14 3.64 -4.72 -15.34
CA LYS A 14 2.63 -4.06 -14.52
C LYS A 14 2.86 -4.36 -13.04
N ALA A 15 2.47 -3.44 -12.18
CA ALA A 15 2.53 -3.63 -10.73
C ALA A 15 1.22 -3.19 -10.08
N THR A 16 0.74 -3.97 -9.11
CA THR A 16 -0.40 -3.61 -8.25
C THR A 16 0.10 -3.33 -6.84
N VAL A 17 -0.45 -2.33 -6.17
CA VAL A 17 -0.13 -1.99 -4.78
C VAL A 17 -1.37 -1.47 -4.04
N GLY A 18 -1.56 -1.93 -2.81
CA GLY A 18 -2.56 -1.34 -1.90
C GLY A 18 -2.06 -0.01 -1.37
N LEU A 19 -2.82 1.06 -1.60
CA LEU A 19 -2.44 2.41 -1.21
C LEU A 19 -3.35 2.92 -0.08
N SER A 20 -2.85 2.89 1.16
CA SER A 20 -3.58 3.34 2.34
C SER A 20 -3.42 4.84 2.62
N GLY A 21 -2.43 5.50 2.02
CA GLY A 21 -2.03 6.87 2.34
C GLY A 21 -1.13 6.98 3.58
N GLY A 22 -0.65 5.84 4.11
CA GLY A 22 0.35 5.78 5.19
C GLY A 22 1.79 5.65 4.65
N LEU A 23 2.76 5.72 5.57
CA LEU A 23 4.21 5.75 5.23
C LEU A 23 4.67 4.53 4.42
N ASP A 24 4.24 3.32 4.80
CA ASP A 24 4.74 2.09 4.20
C ASP A 24 4.28 1.95 2.75
N SER A 25 2.99 2.20 2.49
CA SER A 25 2.44 2.21 1.14
C SER A 25 3.03 3.34 0.29
N THR A 26 3.34 4.48 0.91
CA THR A 26 4.02 5.60 0.25
C THR A 26 5.42 5.21 -0.19
N LEU A 27 6.26 4.65 0.69
CA LEU A 27 7.60 4.20 0.32
C LEU A 27 7.54 3.12 -0.76
N ALA A 28 6.62 2.16 -0.64
CA ALA A 28 6.44 1.11 -1.64
C ALA A 28 6.13 1.71 -3.02
N LEU A 29 5.20 2.68 -3.11
CA LEU A 29 4.85 3.33 -4.37
C LEU A 29 6.01 4.14 -4.95
N LEU A 30 6.80 4.85 -4.13
CA LEU A 30 8.02 5.55 -4.58
C LEU A 30 9.05 4.57 -5.17
N VAL A 31 9.23 3.40 -4.55
CA VAL A 31 10.12 2.35 -5.05
C VAL A 31 9.62 1.76 -6.38
N ILE A 32 8.31 1.54 -6.50
CA ILE A 32 7.68 1.04 -7.74
C ILE A 32 7.89 2.08 -8.85
N ALA A 33 7.54 3.35 -8.62
CA ALA A 33 7.70 4.41 -9.60
C ALA A 33 9.17 4.50 -10.08
N ARG A 34 10.13 4.44 -9.14
CA ARG A 34 11.55 4.42 -9.50
C ARG A 34 11.97 3.18 -10.32
N ALA A 35 11.39 2.01 -10.02
CA ALA A 35 11.66 0.79 -10.80
C ALA A 35 11.14 0.92 -12.23
N PHE A 36 9.96 1.51 -12.41
CA PHE A 36 9.37 1.79 -13.72
C PHE A 36 10.21 2.77 -14.54
N ASP A 37 10.64 3.89 -13.93
CA ASP A 37 11.55 4.86 -14.58
C ASP A 37 12.84 4.18 -15.08
N LEU A 38 13.43 3.32 -14.25
CA LEU A 38 14.66 2.59 -14.60
C LEU A 38 14.44 1.54 -15.69
N SER A 39 13.21 1.10 -15.90
CA SER A 39 12.84 0.15 -16.95
C SER A 39 12.35 0.84 -18.23
N GLY A 40 12.12 2.16 -18.19
CA GLY A 40 11.49 2.90 -19.27
C GLY A 40 10.00 2.53 -19.47
N ALA A 41 9.35 1.98 -18.42
CA ALA A 41 7.96 1.59 -18.44
C ALA A 41 7.04 2.78 -18.10
N ASP A 42 5.80 2.75 -18.60
CA ASP A 42 4.81 3.78 -18.30
C ASP A 42 4.30 3.63 -16.85
N ARG A 43 4.33 4.70 -16.07
CA ARG A 43 3.80 4.71 -14.70
C ARG A 43 2.29 4.47 -14.62
N LYS A 44 1.56 4.61 -15.73
CA LYS A 44 0.14 4.23 -15.81
C LYS A 44 -0.09 2.73 -15.61
N ASP A 45 0.92 1.91 -15.83
CA ASP A 45 0.90 0.47 -15.56
C ASP A 45 1.17 0.13 -14.07
N ILE A 46 1.29 1.16 -13.22
CA ILE A 46 1.26 1.04 -11.75
C ILE A 46 -0.19 1.20 -11.30
N HIS A 47 -0.81 0.11 -10.88
CA HIS A 47 -2.19 0.09 -10.40
C HIS A 47 -2.22 0.23 -8.88
N CYS A 48 -2.55 1.41 -8.40
CA CYS A 48 -2.81 1.70 -7.00
C CYS A 48 -4.27 1.39 -6.67
N ILE A 49 -4.53 0.62 -5.63
CA ILE A 49 -5.88 0.33 -5.17
C ILE A 49 -6.04 0.85 -3.75
N THR A 50 -6.95 1.82 -3.56
CA THR A 50 -7.37 2.26 -2.23
C THR A 50 -8.68 1.59 -1.85
N MET A 51 -8.73 1.10 -0.61
CA MET A 51 -9.85 0.28 -0.13
C MET A 51 -10.39 0.87 1.18
N PRO A 52 -11.21 1.94 1.11
CA PRO A 52 -11.78 2.52 2.31
C PRO A 52 -12.67 1.52 3.05
N CYS A 53 -12.50 1.49 4.39
CA CYS A 53 -13.27 0.70 5.31
C CYS A 53 -13.57 1.53 6.57
N PHE A 54 -13.95 0.89 7.68
CA PHE A 54 -14.43 1.57 8.89
C PHE A 54 -13.41 2.51 9.55
N GLY A 55 -12.10 2.20 9.47
CA GLY A 55 -11.02 3.00 10.06
C GLY A 55 -10.36 4.01 9.11
N THR A 56 -10.83 4.15 7.87
CA THR A 56 -10.21 5.07 6.90
C THR A 56 -10.61 6.51 7.21
N THR A 57 -9.61 7.38 7.42
CA THR A 57 -9.85 8.83 7.62
C THR A 57 -9.83 9.57 6.28
N ASP A 58 -10.52 10.72 6.21
CA ASP A 58 -10.51 11.55 5.00
C ASP A 58 -9.10 12.00 4.62
N ARG A 59 -8.24 12.30 5.61
CA ARG A 59 -6.86 12.74 5.37
C ARG A 59 -6.01 11.65 4.72
N THR A 60 -6.07 10.41 5.22
CA THR A 60 -5.33 9.28 4.63
C THR A 60 -5.81 8.97 3.21
N TYR A 61 -7.12 9.00 2.99
CA TYR A 61 -7.70 8.82 1.67
C TYR A 61 -7.23 9.90 0.68
N GLN A 62 -7.29 11.19 1.08
CA GLN A 62 -6.83 12.30 0.23
C GLN A 62 -5.33 12.19 -0.10
N ASN A 63 -4.52 11.73 0.85
CA ASN A 63 -3.10 11.52 0.63
C ASN A 63 -2.85 10.39 -0.39
N ALA A 64 -3.60 9.29 -0.33
CA ALA A 64 -3.52 8.23 -1.33
C ALA A 64 -3.85 8.74 -2.74
N CYS A 65 -4.94 9.51 -2.88
CA CYS A 65 -5.35 10.10 -4.16
C CYS A 65 -4.30 11.05 -4.73
N LYS A 66 -3.83 12.00 -3.93
CA LYS A 66 -2.84 13.00 -4.36
C LYS A 66 -1.50 12.35 -4.70
N LEU A 67 -1.04 11.41 -3.89
CA LEU A 67 0.23 10.70 -4.10
C LEU A 67 0.23 9.94 -5.44
N SER A 68 -0.82 9.16 -5.69
CA SER A 68 -1.00 8.44 -6.95
C SER A 68 -0.99 9.39 -8.15
N GLN A 69 -1.74 10.50 -8.06
CA GLN A 69 -1.81 11.50 -9.11
C GLN A 69 -0.45 12.18 -9.39
N CYS A 70 0.27 12.60 -8.33
CA CYS A 70 1.60 13.21 -8.48
C CYS A 70 2.62 12.26 -9.13
N LEU A 71 2.51 10.97 -8.85
CA LEU A 71 3.40 9.96 -9.43
C LEU A 71 2.96 9.47 -10.81
N GLY A 72 1.78 9.88 -11.31
CA GLY A 72 1.25 9.46 -12.60
C GLY A 72 0.80 8.00 -12.65
N ALA A 73 0.52 7.40 -11.50
CA ALA A 73 0.00 6.04 -11.39
C ALA A 73 -1.52 6.00 -11.60
N THR A 74 -2.04 4.85 -11.99
CA THR A 74 -3.49 4.62 -12.10
C THR A 74 -4.06 4.29 -10.72
N LEU A 75 -5.09 5.02 -10.28
CA LEU A 75 -5.77 4.79 -9.01
C LEU A 75 -7.16 4.22 -9.23
N SER A 76 -7.48 3.16 -8.50
CA SER A 76 -8.83 2.61 -8.37
C SER A 76 -9.25 2.62 -6.90
N GLU A 77 -10.54 2.87 -6.66
CA GLU A 77 -11.15 2.77 -5.34
C GLU A 77 -12.09 1.57 -5.28
N ILE A 78 -11.93 0.74 -4.26
CA ILE A 78 -12.81 -0.40 -4.00
C ILE A 78 -13.27 -0.31 -2.54
N ASN A 79 -14.55 0.03 -2.32
CA ASN A 79 -15.14 0.07 -0.98
C ASN A 79 -15.42 -1.34 -0.50
N ILE A 80 -14.75 -1.77 0.56
CA ILE A 80 -14.84 -3.14 1.09
C ILE A 80 -15.85 -3.29 2.23
N LYS A 81 -16.55 -2.24 2.64
CA LYS A 81 -17.46 -2.28 3.81
C LYS A 81 -18.56 -3.32 3.67
N GLU A 82 -19.12 -3.43 2.48
CA GLU A 82 -20.20 -4.40 2.25
C GLU A 82 -19.71 -5.84 2.33
N ALA A 83 -18.59 -6.15 1.67
CA ALA A 83 -17.98 -7.49 1.72
C ALA A 83 -17.62 -7.90 3.14
N VAL A 84 -17.01 -7.01 3.93
CA VAL A 84 -16.69 -7.25 5.33
C VAL A 84 -17.95 -7.45 6.17
N ASN A 85 -19.03 -6.67 5.95
CA ASN A 85 -20.31 -6.85 6.64
C ASN A 85 -20.99 -8.19 6.30
N VAL A 86 -20.89 -8.65 5.04
CA VAL A 86 -21.36 -10.00 4.66
C VAL A 86 -20.59 -11.05 5.44
N HIS A 87 -19.26 -10.94 5.45
CA HIS A 87 -18.40 -11.87 6.19
C HIS A 87 -18.72 -11.90 7.69
N PHE A 88 -18.94 -10.73 8.34
CA PHE A 88 -19.36 -10.69 9.76
C PHE A 88 -20.67 -11.41 10.01
N ARG A 89 -21.67 -11.25 9.12
CA ARG A 89 -22.94 -12.00 9.23
C ARG A 89 -22.72 -13.50 9.12
N ASP A 90 -21.89 -13.95 8.18
CA ASP A 90 -21.64 -15.37 7.93
C ASP A 90 -20.98 -16.07 9.12
N ILE A 91 -20.10 -15.36 9.84
CA ILE A 91 -19.42 -15.88 11.05
C ILE A 91 -20.13 -15.51 12.36
N ALA A 92 -21.32 -14.87 12.30
CA ALA A 92 -22.08 -14.37 13.45
C ALA A 92 -21.26 -13.43 14.37
N HIS A 93 -20.37 -12.60 13.79
CA HIS A 93 -19.63 -11.58 14.53
C HIS A 93 -20.42 -10.28 14.62
N ASP A 94 -20.46 -9.68 15.81
CA ASP A 94 -21.08 -8.37 16.03
C ASP A 94 -20.16 -7.25 15.54
N PRO A 95 -20.55 -6.46 14.52
CA PRO A 95 -19.70 -5.39 13.97
C PRO A 95 -19.39 -4.26 14.98
N SER A 96 -20.11 -4.17 16.10
CA SER A 96 -19.84 -3.20 17.16
C SER A 96 -18.67 -3.61 18.05
N VAL A 97 -18.25 -4.88 17.99
CA VAL A 97 -17.11 -5.41 18.76
C VAL A 97 -15.83 -5.28 17.93
N HIS A 98 -15.01 -4.28 18.27
CA HIS A 98 -13.75 -3.98 17.57
C HIS A 98 -12.59 -4.81 18.16
N ASP A 99 -12.66 -6.11 17.98
CA ASP A 99 -11.65 -7.08 18.41
C ASP A 99 -10.69 -7.49 17.28
N VAL A 100 -9.87 -8.49 17.54
CA VAL A 100 -8.93 -9.06 16.56
C VAL A 100 -9.66 -9.63 15.32
N THR A 101 -10.89 -10.13 15.46
CA THR A 101 -11.70 -10.63 14.34
C THR A 101 -12.10 -9.49 13.42
N TYR A 102 -12.55 -8.39 14.01
CA TYR A 102 -12.93 -7.18 13.29
C TYR A 102 -11.77 -6.63 12.44
N GLU A 103 -10.56 -6.49 13.02
CA GLU A 103 -9.38 -5.99 12.32
C GLU A 103 -8.87 -6.96 11.24
N ASN A 104 -8.75 -8.24 11.61
CA ASN A 104 -8.18 -9.25 10.71
C ASN A 104 -9.07 -9.53 9.50
N SER A 105 -10.40 -9.46 9.64
CA SER A 105 -11.32 -9.64 8.52
C SER A 105 -11.13 -8.57 7.46
N GLN A 106 -10.97 -7.32 7.88
CA GLN A 106 -10.70 -6.20 6.97
C GLN A 106 -9.35 -6.35 6.26
N ALA A 107 -8.29 -6.77 6.99
CA ALA A 107 -6.97 -6.97 6.42
C ALA A 107 -6.96 -8.10 5.36
N ARG A 108 -7.66 -9.21 5.63
CA ARG A 108 -7.76 -10.32 4.68
C ARG A 108 -8.57 -9.96 3.43
N GLU A 109 -9.66 -9.21 3.60
CA GLU A 109 -10.46 -8.74 2.46
C GLU A 109 -9.64 -7.86 1.52
N ARG A 110 -8.85 -6.92 2.08
CA ARG A 110 -7.93 -6.11 1.26
C ARG A 110 -6.94 -6.97 0.51
N THR A 111 -6.36 -7.96 1.16
CA THR A 111 -5.36 -8.84 0.55
C THR A 111 -5.96 -9.70 -0.56
N GLN A 112 -7.16 -10.25 -0.36
CA GLN A 112 -7.87 -11.02 -1.37
C GLN A 112 -8.10 -10.17 -2.63
N ILE A 113 -8.66 -8.98 -2.49
CA ILE A 113 -8.89 -8.07 -3.61
C ILE A 113 -7.60 -7.73 -4.35
N LEU A 114 -6.52 -7.41 -3.61
CA LEU A 114 -5.24 -7.08 -4.23
C LEU A 114 -4.64 -8.24 -5.02
N MET A 115 -4.70 -9.46 -4.48
CA MET A 115 -4.20 -10.66 -5.15
C MET A 115 -4.99 -10.98 -6.42
N ASP A 116 -6.34 -10.94 -6.32
CA ASP A 116 -7.21 -11.25 -7.45
C ASP A 116 -7.12 -10.17 -8.54
N SER A 117 -7.04 -8.89 -8.16
CA SER A 117 -6.81 -7.80 -9.11
C SER A 117 -5.46 -7.95 -9.82
N ALA A 118 -4.40 -8.30 -9.10
CA ALA A 118 -3.09 -8.54 -9.69
C ALA A 118 -3.11 -9.73 -10.67
N ASN A 119 -3.81 -10.81 -10.33
CA ASN A 119 -3.99 -11.95 -11.21
C ASN A 119 -4.77 -11.59 -12.48
N GLN A 120 -5.86 -10.83 -12.34
CA GLN A 120 -6.69 -10.39 -13.46
C GLN A 120 -5.92 -9.51 -14.44
N ASP A 121 -5.08 -8.59 -13.92
CA ASP A 121 -4.30 -7.65 -14.72
C ASP A 121 -2.99 -8.23 -15.25
N GLY A 122 -2.58 -9.40 -14.78
CA GLY A 122 -1.26 -9.97 -15.07
C GLY A 122 -0.12 -9.11 -14.48
N SER A 123 -0.35 -8.49 -13.34
CA SER A 123 0.61 -7.64 -12.63
C SER A 123 1.26 -8.35 -11.46
N ILE A 124 2.38 -7.82 -10.97
CA ILE A 124 2.99 -8.27 -9.72
C ILE A 124 2.41 -7.47 -8.54
N LEU A 125 1.86 -8.17 -7.54
CA LEU A 125 1.44 -7.53 -6.29
C LEU A 125 2.66 -7.17 -5.44
N VAL A 126 2.86 -5.87 -5.21
CA VAL A 126 3.94 -5.34 -4.38
C VAL A 126 3.45 -5.10 -2.96
N GLY A 127 4.08 -5.79 -2.01
CA GLY A 127 3.77 -5.65 -0.58
C GLY A 127 4.40 -4.41 0.05
N THR A 128 3.70 -3.89 1.03
CA THR A 128 4.06 -2.66 1.74
C THR A 128 4.64 -2.92 3.14
N GLY A 129 4.49 -4.13 3.69
CA GLY A 129 4.95 -4.50 5.04
C GLY A 129 6.45 -4.28 5.21
N ASP A 130 6.84 -3.71 6.35
CA ASP A 130 8.22 -3.41 6.69
C ASP A 130 8.90 -4.48 7.57
N LEU A 131 10.21 -4.33 7.79
CA LEU A 131 10.98 -5.27 8.61
C LEU A 131 10.49 -5.33 10.06
N SER A 132 10.07 -4.20 10.64
CA SER A 132 9.62 -4.17 12.04
C SER A 132 8.31 -4.94 12.24
N GLU A 133 7.38 -4.83 11.29
CA GLU A 133 6.14 -5.61 11.29
C GLU A 133 6.43 -7.12 11.20
N LEU A 134 7.31 -7.51 10.28
CA LEU A 134 7.74 -8.91 10.13
C LEU A 134 8.47 -9.45 11.36
N ALA A 135 9.37 -8.66 11.95
CA ALA A 135 10.16 -9.08 13.11
C ALA A 135 9.32 -9.22 14.38
N LEU A 136 8.30 -8.38 14.56
CA LEU A 136 7.41 -8.39 15.71
C LEU A 136 6.17 -9.29 15.53
N GLY A 137 5.95 -9.82 14.33
CA GLY A 137 4.71 -10.51 13.99
C GLY A 137 3.48 -9.58 13.98
N TRP A 138 3.69 -8.29 13.78
CA TRP A 138 2.65 -7.26 13.76
C TRP A 138 1.96 -7.20 12.39
N ALA A 139 1.30 -8.29 12.03
CA ALA A 139 0.59 -8.43 10.78
C ALA A 139 -0.51 -9.49 10.91
N THR A 140 -1.59 -9.32 10.16
CA THR A 140 -2.66 -10.32 10.09
C THR A 140 -2.19 -11.52 9.27
N TYR A 141 -2.24 -12.72 9.85
CA TYR A 141 -1.94 -13.96 9.12
C TYR A 141 -2.90 -14.13 7.92
N ASN A 142 -2.35 -14.45 6.75
CA ASN A 142 -3.05 -14.45 5.45
C ASN A 142 -3.72 -13.11 5.11
N GLY A 143 -3.14 -12.01 5.56
CA GLY A 143 -3.62 -10.65 5.33
C GLY A 143 -2.52 -9.75 4.80
N ASP A 144 -2.35 -8.62 5.43
CA ASP A 144 -1.52 -7.47 5.01
C ASP A 144 -0.03 -7.76 4.76
N HIS A 145 0.53 -8.86 5.31
CA HIS A 145 1.90 -9.30 5.00
C HIS A 145 2.02 -10.12 3.70
N MET A 146 0.90 -10.54 3.11
CA MET A 146 0.90 -11.37 1.91
C MET A 146 1.11 -10.51 0.66
N SER A 147 2.09 -10.88 -0.15
CA SER A 147 2.38 -10.22 -1.43
C SER A 147 3.25 -11.11 -2.31
N MET A 148 3.36 -10.75 -3.59
CA MET A 148 4.25 -11.44 -4.52
C MET A 148 5.70 -10.93 -4.43
N TYR A 149 5.90 -9.69 -3.96
CA TYR A 149 7.22 -9.09 -3.73
C TYR A 149 7.16 -7.96 -2.69
N GLY A 150 7.80 -8.14 -1.54
CA GLY A 150 7.87 -7.14 -0.47
C GLY A 150 9.05 -6.19 -0.65
N VAL A 151 8.81 -4.94 -1.04
CA VAL A 151 9.89 -3.95 -1.26
C VAL A 151 10.44 -3.36 0.04
N ASN A 152 9.64 -3.33 1.10
CA ASN A 152 10.02 -2.79 2.41
C ASN A 152 10.44 -3.87 3.41
N ALA A 153 10.43 -5.15 3.04
CA ALA A 153 10.64 -6.29 3.95
C ALA A 153 11.98 -6.26 4.70
N SER A 154 12.98 -5.55 4.20
CA SER A 154 14.30 -5.36 4.86
C SER A 154 14.52 -3.97 5.44
N VAL A 155 13.47 -3.11 5.45
CA VAL A 155 13.55 -1.70 5.87
C VAL A 155 12.79 -1.55 7.20
N PRO A 156 13.44 -1.22 8.33
CA PRO A 156 12.74 -1.00 9.59
C PRO A 156 11.91 0.29 9.55
N LYS A 157 10.84 0.35 10.32
CA LYS A 157 9.85 1.45 10.37
C LYS A 157 10.51 2.84 10.48
N THR A 158 11.53 2.96 11.30
CA THR A 158 12.27 4.23 11.46
C THR A 158 12.96 4.66 10.15
N LEU A 159 13.54 3.70 9.42
CA LEU A 159 14.19 3.99 8.14
C LEU A 159 13.17 4.29 7.03
N VAL A 160 11.99 3.66 7.02
CA VAL A 160 10.88 4.00 6.11
C VAL A 160 10.61 5.50 6.16
N ARG A 161 10.45 6.04 7.37
CA ARG A 161 10.21 7.46 7.60
C ARG A 161 11.35 8.35 7.07
N HIS A 162 12.61 7.98 7.36
CA HIS A 162 13.76 8.72 6.87
C HIS A 162 13.86 8.72 5.35
N LEU A 163 13.55 7.60 4.70
CA LEU A 163 13.58 7.50 3.23
C LEU A 163 12.48 8.34 2.58
N VAL A 164 11.27 8.34 3.12
CA VAL A 164 10.18 9.22 2.63
C VAL A 164 10.56 10.69 2.84
N ARG A 165 11.15 11.05 4.00
CA ARG A 165 11.64 12.40 4.26
C ARG A 165 12.74 12.81 3.30
N TYR A 166 13.73 11.95 3.09
CA TYR A 166 14.80 12.19 2.12
C TYR A 166 14.24 12.44 0.71
N TYR A 167 13.24 11.64 0.31
CA TYR A 167 12.61 11.84 -0.99
C TYR A 167 11.89 13.19 -1.07
N ALA A 168 11.15 13.59 -0.03
CA ALA A 168 10.50 14.89 0.03
C ALA A 168 11.51 16.05 -0.07
N ASP A 169 12.65 15.96 0.66
CA ASP A 169 13.68 17.01 0.70
C ASP A 169 14.48 17.12 -0.63
N THR A 170 14.51 16.07 -1.45
CA THR A 170 15.26 16.03 -2.71
C THR A 170 14.38 16.10 -3.96
N CYS A 171 13.06 15.99 -3.80
CA CYS A 171 12.09 16.06 -4.88
C CYS A 171 12.02 17.48 -5.47
N LYS A 172 11.90 17.57 -6.80
CA LYS A 172 11.73 18.84 -7.51
C LYS A 172 10.25 19.20 -7.74
N ASP A 173 9.36 18.26 -7.50
CA ASP A 173 7.90 18.46 -7.64
C ASP A 173 7.34 18.94 -6.30
N GLU A 174 6.96 20.22 -6.25
CA GLU A 174 6.44 20.87 -5.06
C GLU A 174 5.15 20.20 -4.55
N LYS A 175 4.25 19.77 -5.45
CA LYS A 175 3.00 19.11 -5.06
C LYS A 175 3.26 17.76 -4.41
N LEU A 176 4.18 16.98 -4.99
CA LEU A 176 4.58 15.70 -4.40
C LEU A 176 5.25 15.91 -3.04
N THR A 177 6.11 16.93 -2.92
CA THR A 177 6.74 17.30 -1.64
C THR A 177 5.71 17.62 -0.56
N GLU A 178 4.69 18.44 -0.87
CA GLU A 178 3.61 18.76 0.08
C GLU A 178 2.86 17.51 0.56
N VAL A 179 2.52 16.61 -0.34
CA VAL A 179 1.83 15.35 0.00
C VAL A 179 2.71 14.47 0.89
N LEU A 180 4.00 14.33 0.58
CA LEU A 180 4.94 13.54 1.38
C LEU A 180 5.13 14.12 2.79
N LEU A 181 5.18 15.44 2.92
CA LEU A 181 5.27 16.11 4.22
C LEU A 181 3.99 15.93 5.04
N ASP A 182 2.81 15.97 4.42
CA ASP A 182 1.54 15.70 5.10
C ASP A 182 1.44 14.26 5.61
N ILE A 183 1.91 13.28 4.81
CA ILE A 183 1.99 11.87 5.23
C ILE A 183 2.96 11.69 6.41
N LEU A 184 4.10 12.38 6.39
CA LEU A 184 5.08 12.35 7.46
C LEU A 184 4.54 12.94 8.77
N ASP A 185 3.79 14.05 8.69
CA ASP A 185 3.14 14.70 9.82
C ASP A 185 2.06 13.80 10.43
N LEU A 186 1.22 13.19 9.60
CA LEU A 186 0.19 12.24 10.04
C LEU A 186 0.78 11.08 10.86
N SER A 187 1.97 10.59 10.47
CA SER A 187 2.63 9.48 11.17
C SER A 187 3.19 9.84 12.56
N LEU A 188 3.36 11.14 12.87
CA LEU A 188 3.80 11.60 14.19
C LEU A 188 2.70 11.53 15.24
N ILE A 189 1.45 11.56 14.82
CA ILE A 189 0.29 11.56 15.71
C ILE A 189 0.05 10.16 16.32
N HIS A 190 0.63 9.12 15.69
CA HIS A 190 0.46 7.73 16.12
C HIS A 190 1.67 7.14 16.89
N ILE A 191 2.63 7.97 17.28
CA ILE A 191 3.72 7.60 18.19
C ILE A 191 3.39 8.12 19.60
#